data_b4abdf682036cbdd480c38807c0d57f3
#
_entry.id   b4abdf682036cbdd480c38807c0d57f3
#
_cell.length_a   1.000
_cell.length_b   1.000
_cell.length_c   1.000
_cell.angle_alpha   90.00
_cell.angle_beta   90.00
_cell.angle_gamma   90.00
#
_symmetry.space_group_name_H-M   'P 1'
#
loop_
_entity.id
_entity.type
_entity.pdbx_description
1 polymer ?
#
loop_
_entity_poly.entity_id
_entity_poly.type
_entity_poly.pdbx_seq_one_letter_code
_entity_poly.pdbx_strand_id
1 'polypeptide(L)'
;QAGNPAPVVDLTDPAFPGGRIFLFYNTGNNHEHEVRKGNGQREVWYISSVDAGKTWSAPVNITSQVHQPKVWRSYANTPGHAMQFSEGRFKGRIFVAANHSAGDPQAGFTDYNAHGFYTDDHGRSFRLGATVTISGSNESTAAQLSGDRLMMNSRNQRGDIKSRIVSISSDGGATWDTSYFNPQLPDPVNEGSLLAIPKKKGKMMLAFSNAADTAQRNHLTLRISDNDGQSWKNAKLIYAGADPNIDYAAYSDLVLLGKNKLGILFEKDDYSSIVFIVETLH
;
A
#
# COMPACT_ATOMS: atom_id res chain seq x y z
N GLN A 1 19.29 8.30 2.58
CA GLN A 1 18.04 8.02 3.31
C GLN A 1 17.40 6.81 2.67
N ALA A 2 16.92 5.85 3.49
CA ALA A 2 16.10 4.72 3.05
C ALA A 2 14.74 4.81 3.73
N GLY A 3 13.67 4.39 3.05
CA GLY A 3 12.32 4.45 3.58
C GLY A 3 11.30 3.71 2.73
N ASN A 4 10.03 3.85 3.08
CA ASN A 4 8.89 3.27 2.37
C ASN A 4 9.02 1.74 2.20
N PRO A 5 9.12 0.99 3.31
CA PRO A 5 9.23 -0.46 3.26
C PRO A 5 7.92 -1.09 2.76
N ALA A 6 8.04 -2.08 1.88
CA ALA A 6 6.93 -2.88 1.37
C ALA A 6 7.31 -4.37 1.41
N PRO A 7 7.20 -5.05 2.55
CA PRO A 7 7.43 -6.49 2.66
C PRO A 7 6.31 -7.29 1.98
N VAL A 8 6.69 -8.45 1.43
CA VAL A 8 5.77 -9.47 0.94
C VAL A 8 6.45 -10.84 0.96
N VAL A 9 5.68 -11.90 1.17
CA VAL A 9 6.19 -13.27 1.08
C VAL A 9 5.75 -13.90 -0.23
N ASP A 10 6.69 -14.32 -1.05
CA ASP A 10 6.43 -15.18 -2.19
C ASP A 10 6.30 -16.63 -1.70
N LEU A 11 5.09 -17.15 -1.79
CA LEU A 11 4.74 -18.53 -1.39
C LEU A 11 4.67 -19.49 -2.58
N THR A 12 5.03 -19.02 -3.77
CA THR A 12 4.83 -19.77 -5.02
C THR A 12 6.12 -20.07 -5.78
N ASP A 13 7.24 -19.51 -5.37
CA ASP A 13 8.54 -19.79 -5.99
C ASP A 13 8.96 -21.27 -5.71
N PRO A 14 9.04 -22.11 -6.75
CA PRO A 14 9.42 -23.52 -6.58
C PRO A 14 10.86 -23.70 -6.06
N ALA A 15 11.73 -22.71 -6.23
CA ALA A 15 13.08 -22.74 -5.72
C ALA A 15 13.14 -22.54 -4.20
N PHE A 16 12.08 -21.97 -3.60
CA PHE A 16 12.00 -21.67 -2.17
C PHE A 16 10.65 -22.13 -1.59
N PRO A 17 10.40 -23.44 -1.45
CA PRO A 17 9.11 -23.99 -1.01
C PRO A 17 8.70 -23.57 0.40
N GLY A 18 9.64 -23.09 1.21
CA GLY A 18 9.38 -22.47 2.51
C GLY A 18 8.95 -20.99 2.47
N GLY A 19 8.88 -20.43 1.26
CA GLY A 19 8.62 -19.02 1.01
C GLY A 19 9.89 -18.17 0.96
N ARG A 20 9.80 -17.04 0.24
CA ARG A 20 10.85 -16.05 0.14
C ARG A 20 10.28 -14.68 0.48
N ILE A 21 10.82 -14.02 1.48
CA ILE A 21 10.45 -12.66 1.85
C ILE A 21 11.17 -11.70 0.89
N PHE A 22 10.43 -10.80 0.26
CA PHE A 22 10.95 -9.60 -0.37
C PHE A 22 10.67 -8.41 0.55
N LEU A 23 11.63 -7.52 0.66
CA LEU A 23 11.46 -6.20 1.26
C LEU A 23 11.84 -5.16 0.21
N PHE A 24 10.85 -4.58 -0.45
CA PHE A 24 11.04 -3.43 -1.33
C PHE A 24 11.19 -2.17 -0.50
N TYR A 25 12.02 -1.23 -0.97
CA TYR A 25 12.22 0.05 -0.31
C TYR A 25 12.76 1.10 -1.28
N ASN A 26 12.72 2.35 -0.87
CA ASN A 26 13.28 3.45 -1.63
C ASN A 26 14.53 4.00 -0.98
N THR A 27 15.47 4.47 -1.80
CA THR A 27 16.54 5.35 -1.36
C THR A 27 16.39 6.73 -1.99
N GLY A 28 17.02 7.72 -1.38
CA GLY A 28 17.02 9.08 -1.91
C GLY A 28 18.17 9.91 -1.37
N ASN A 29 18.63 10.84 -2.19
CA ASN A 29 19.77 11.72 -1.90
C ASN A 29 19.37 13.14 -1.47
N ASN A 30 18.07 13.44 -1.40
CA ASN A 30 17.58 14.75 -0.95
C ASN A 30 16.18 14.63 -0.32
N HIS A 31 15.71 15.71 0.31
CA HIS A 31 14.36 15.81 0.86
C HIS A 31 13.29 15.83 -0.23
N GLU A 32 12.09 15.36 0.08
CA GLU A 32 10.98 15.20 -0.88
C GLU A 32 10.67 16.49 -1.64
N HIS A 33 10.58 17.63 -0.94
CA HIS A 33 10.28 18.92 -1.58
C HIS A 33 11.33 19.36 -2.60
N GLU A 34 12.61 18.98 -2.42
CA GLU A 34 13.68 19.26 -3.37
C GLU A 34 13.67 18.26 -4.54
N VAL A 35 13.44 16.99 -4.25
CA VAL A 35 13.31 15.96 -5.31
C VAL A 35 12.17 16.30 -6.27
N ARG A 36 11.02 16.77 -5.77
CA ARG A 36 9.89 17.25 -6.60
C ARG A 36 10.28 18.41 -7.52
N LYS A 37 11.21 19.28 -7.12
CA LYS A 37 11.76 20.36 -7.96
C LYS A 37 12.81 19.86 -8.97
N GLY A 38 13.19 18.58 -8.92
CA GLY A 38 14.25 18.00 -9.74
C GLY A 38 15.64 18.05 -9.10
N ASN A 39 15.75 18.47 -7.83
CA ASN A 39 17.00 18.58 -7.08
C ASN A 39 17.26 17.31 -6.28
N GLY A 40 17.40 16.17 -6.95
CA GLY A 40 17.63 14.88 -6.33
C GLY A 40 17.02 13.72 -7.09
N GLN A 41 17.17 12.54 -6.54
CA GLN A 41 16.71 11.29 -7.14
C GLN A 41 16.11 10.37 -6.11
N ARG A 42 15.19 9.52 -6.55
CA ARG A 42 14.66 8.37 -5.83
C ARG A 42 15.00 7.10 -6.59
N GLU A 43 15.40 6.09 -5.87
CA GLU A 43 15.69 4.77 -6.40
C GLU A 43 14.82 3.71 -5.73
N VAL A 44 14.58 2.63 -6.44
CA VAL A 44 13.78 1.50 -5.99
C VAL A 44 14.67 0.27 -5.87
N TRP A 45 14.64 -0.33 -4.70
CA TRP A 45 15.49 -1.46 -4.34
C TRP A 45 14.68 -2.56 -3.69
N TYR A 46 15.23 -3.76 -3.67
CA TYR A 46 14.77 -4.81 -2.76
C TYR A 46 15.94 -5.58 -2.16
N ILE A 47 15.68 -6.19 -1.01
CA ILE A 47 16.44 -7.29 -0.42
C ILE A 47 15.50 -8.46 -0.22
N SER A 48 16.04 -9.68 -0.10
CA SER A 48 15.22 -10.86 0.13
C SER A 48 15.82 -11.81 1.17
N SER A 49 14.95 -12.58 1.81
CA SER A 49 15.31 -13.57 2.81
C SER A 49 14.59 -14.89 2.54
N VAL A 50 15.27 -16.01 2.77
CA VAL A 50 14.71 -17.38 2.65
C VAL A 50 14.75 -18.12 3.98
N ASP A 51 15.09 -17.46 5.07
CA ASP A 51 15.25 -18.01 6.41
C ASP A 51 14.43 -17.23 7.47
N ALA A 52 13.26 -16.74 7.06
CA ALA A 52 12.33 -15.95 7.89
C ALA A 52 12.95 -14.65 8.43
N GLY A 53 13.76 -13.96 7.62
CA GLY A 53 14.34 -12.67 7.95
C GLY A 53 15.59 -12.71 8.81
N LYS A 54 16.18 -13.88 9.05
CA LYS A 54 17.42 -14.00 9.84
C LYS A 54 18.63 -13.48 9.07
N THR A 55 18.68 -13.78 7.77
CA THR A 55 19.69 -13.24 6.85
C THR A 55 19.04 -12.66 5.61
N TRP A 56 19.72 -11.72 4.98
CA TRP A 56 19.20 -10.98 3.81
C TRP A 56 20.22 -11.00 2.68
N SER A 57 19.71 -11.00 1.45
CA SER A 57 20.52 -10.87 0.24
C SER A 57 21.23 -9.52 0.16
N ALA A 58 22.22 -9.39 -0.72
CA ALA A 58 22.67 -8.09 -1.17
C ALA A 58 21.50 -7.30 -1.78
N PRO A 59 21.48 -5.96 -1.66
CA PRO A 59 20.48 -5.10 -2.29
C PRO A 59 20.50 -5.21 -3.82
N VAL A 60 19.30 -5.23 -4.41
CA VAL A 60 19.11 -5.25 -5.88
C VAL A 60 18.41 -3.97 -6.30
N ASN A 61 19.03 -3.17 -7.16
CA ASN A 61 18.43 -1.97 -7.74
C ASN A 61 17.53 -2.33 -8.92
N ILE A 62 16.27 -1.97 -8.84
CA ILE A 62 15.27 -2.21 -9.89
C ILE A 62 14.74 -0.91 -10.52
N THR A 63 15.32 0.23 -10.20
CA THR A 63 14.87 1.56 -10.60
C THR A 63 14.64 1.65 -12.11
N SER A 64 15.55 1.11 -12.93
CA SER A 64 15.43 1.17 -14.39
C SER A 64 14.24 0.41 -14.97
N GLN A 65 13.63 -0.50 -14.20
CA GLN A 65 12.47 -1.29 -14.62
C GLN A 65 11.14 -0.67 -14.19
N VAL A 66 11.14 0.09 -13.09
CA VAL A 66 9.90 0.52 -12.42
C VAL A 66 9.77 2.03 -12.24
N HIS A 67 10.75 2.81 -12.69
CA HIS A 67 10.76 4.28 -12.59
C HIS A 67 10.98 4.90 -13.98
N GLN A 68 10.41 6.10 -14.19
CA GLN A 68 10.59 6.89 -15.41
C GLN A 68 11.31 8.23 -15.09
N PRO A 69 12.61 8.24 -14.79
CA PRO A 69 13.31 9.40 -14.20
C PRO A 69 13.40 10.62 -15.14
N LYS A 70 13.10 10.48 -16.43
CA LYS A 70 13.01 11.60 -17.38
C LYS A 70 11.70 12.38 -17.24
N VAL A 71 10.66 11.77 -16.66
CA VAL A 71 9.31 12.34 -16.55
C VAL A 71 8.92 12.51 -15.08
N TRP A 72 9.24 11.51 -14.26
CA TRP A 72 8.90 11.50 -12.84
C TRP A 72 9.99 12.15 -12.00
N ARG A 73 9.60 12.93 -11.01
CA ARG A 73 10.51 13.60 -10.08
C ARG A 73 10.69 12.76 -8.82
N SER A 74 9.67 12.69 -7.98
CA SER A 74 9.71 11.83 -6.81
C SER A 74 9.15 10.44 -7.09
N TYR A 75 9.44 9.52 -6.20
CA TYR A 75 8.95 8.16 -6.23
C TYR A 75 8.92 7.57 -4.82
N ALA A 76 7.84 6.89 -4.47
CA ALA A 76 7.76 6.13 -3.24
C ALA A 76 6.97 4.84 -3.45
N ASN A 77 7.48 3.72 -2.92
CA ASN A 77 6.65 2.55 -2.70
C ASN A 77 5.59 2.87 -1.65
N THR A 78 4.56 2.04 -1.55
CA THR A 78 3.67 2.08 -0.39
C THR A 78 4.48 1.94 0.90
N PRO A 79 4.25 2.74 1.91
CA PRO A 79 4.63 2.34 3.27
C PRO A 79 3.59 1.33 3.77
N GLY A 80 4.02 0.17 4.28
CA GLY A 80 3.14 -0.91 4.69
C GLY A 80 3.57 -2.23 4.06
N HIS A 81 2.68 -2.94 3.36
CA HIS A 81 3.01 -4.20 2.71
C HIS A 81 2.67 -4.23 1.22
N ALA A 82 3.40 -5.04 0.45
CA ALA A 82 3.03 -5.45 -0.90
C ALA A 82 2.21 -6.75 -0.85
N MET A 83 1.59 -7.14 -1.96
CA MET A 83 0.72 -8.32 -1.99
C MET A 83 1.18 -9.35 -3.01
N GLN A 84 0.85 -10.61 -2.75
CA GLN A 84 0.93 -11.68 -3.75
C GLN A 84 -0.47 -12.19 -4.09
N PHE A 85 -0.77 -12.39 -5.39
CA PHE A 85 -1.99 -13.07 -5.79
C PHE A 85 -1.94 -14.54 -5.34
N SER A 86 -2.92 -14.94 -4.54
CA SER A 86 -3.01 -16.28 -3.96
C SER A 86 -3.67 -17.30 -4.89
N GLU A 87 -4.48 -16.84 -5.86
CA GLU A 87 -5.25 -17.69 -6.78
C GLU A 87 -5.56 -16.98 -8.10
N GLY A 88 -6.26 -17.68 -9.02
CA GLY A 88 -6.64 -17.16 -10.32
C GLY A 88 -5.49 -17.18 -11.34
N ARG A 89 -5.69 -16.51 -12.46
CA ARG A 89 -4.72 -16.47 -13.58
C ARG A 89 -3.43 -15.73 -13.25
N PHE A 90 -3.46 -14.85 -12.23
CA PHE A 90 -2.30 -14.10 -11.77
C PHE A 90 -1.65 -14.71 -10.53
N LYS A 91 -2.04 -15.93 -10.13
CA LYS A 91 -1.46 -16.61 -8.98
C LYS A 91 0.08 -16.57 -9.01
N GLY A 92 0.68 -16.08 -7.92
CA GLY A 92 2.12 -15.91 -7.80
C GLY A 92 2.63 -14.51 -8.17
N ARG A 93 1.86 -13.72 -8.92
CA ARG A 93 2.23 -12.31 -9.17
C ARG A 93 2.38 -11.58 -7.86
N ILE A 94 3.50 -10.91 -7.68
CA ILE A 94 3.70 -9.94 -6.61
C ILE A 94 3.40 -8.55 -7.18
N PHE A 95 2.53 -7.80 -6.52
CA PHE A 95 2.20 -6.42 -6.87
C PHE A 95 2.60 -5.49 -5.73
N VAL A 96 3.30 -4.42 -6.07
CA VAL A 96 3.75 -3.37 -5.16
C VAL A 96 3.07 -2.06 -5.57
N ALA A 97 2.25 -1.51 -4.70
CA ALA A 97 1.70 -0.19 -4.90
C ALA A 97 2.79 0.87 -4.73
N ALA A 98 2.70 1.95 -5.48
CA ALA A 98 3.67 3.04 -5.46
C ALA A 98 3.02 4.35 -5.91
N ASN A 99 3.75 5.45 -5.78
CA ASN A 99 3.35 6.74 -6.31
C ASN A 99 4.56 7.49 -6.86
N HIS A 100 4.29 8.50 -7.66
CA HIS A 100 5.31 9.41 -8.21
C HIS A 100 4.75 10.82 -8.31
N SER A 101 5.63 11.81 -8.39
CA SER A 101 5.26 13.14 -8.90
C SER A 101 5.83 13.35 -10.30
N ALA A 102 5.14 14.13 -11.12
CA ALA A 102 5.54 14.42 -12.50
C ALA A 102 5.46 15.92 -12.79
N GLY A 103 6.42 16.43 -13.54
CA GLY A 103 6.51 17.85 -13.83
C GLY A 103 6.91 18.70 -12.62
N ASP A 104 6.58 19.99 -12.67
CA ASP A 104 6.87 20.91 -11.58
C ASP A 104 5.90 20.76 -10.41
N PRO A 105 6.33 20.98 -9.17
CA PRO A 105 5.48 20.88 -7.98
C PRO A 105 4.26 21.77 -8.07
N GLN A 106 3.08 21.21 -7.81
CA GLN A 106 1.82 21.93 -7.78
C GLN A 106 1.36 22.20 -6.34
N ALA A 107 0.81 23.36 -6.06
CA ALA A 107 0.36 23.75 -4.73
C ALA A 107 -0.73 22.80 -4.16
N GLY A 108 -1.61 22.30 -5.02
CA GLY A 108 -2.65 21.33 -4.64
C GLY A 108 -2.21 19.87 -4.77
N PHE A 109 -0.92 19.57 -4.87
CA PHE A 109 -0.37 18.21 -5.03
C PHE A 109 -0.95 17.43 -6.22
N THR A 110 -1.42 18.14 -7.26
CA THR A 110 -1.98 17.52 -8.47
C THR A 110 -0.91 16.92 -9.38
N ASP A 111 0.36 17.16 -9.07
CA ASP A 111 1.53 16.53 -9.67
C ASP A 111 1.76 15.07 -9.21
N TYR A 112 1.09 14.63 -8.14
CA TYR A 112 1.17 13.25 -7.68
C TYR A 112 0.14 12.34 -8.36
N ASN A 113 0.60 11.11 -8.67
CA ASN A 113 -0.27 10.02 -9.09
C ASN A 113 0.24 8.68 -8.53
N ALA A 114 -0.71 7.87 -8.07
CA ALA A 114 -0.43 6.49 -7.70
C ALA A 114 -0.28 5.61 -8.94
N HIS A 115 0.48 4.55 -8.80
CA HIS A 115 0.69 3.48 -9.78
C HIS A 115 1.09 2.21 -9.02
N GLY A 116 1.48 1.18 -9.73
CA GLY A 116 2.11 0.01 -9.14
C GLY A 116 3.10 -0.62 -10.11
N PHE A 117 3.85 -1.56 -9.62
CA PHE A 117 4.67 -2.44 -10.42
C PHE A 117 4.53 -3.88 -9.95
N TYR A 118 4.87 -4.83 -10.81
CA TYR A 118 4.67 -6.23 -10.50
C TYR A 118 5.75 -7.13 -11.11
N THR A 119 5.86 -8.32 -10.54
CA THR A 119 6.70 -9.42 -11.07
C THR A 119 5.86 -10.67 -11.21
N ASP A 120 6.04 -11.39 -12.33
CA ASP A 120 5.44 -12.69 -12.63
C ASP A 120 6.45 -13.84 -12.56
N ASP A 121 7.71 -13.53 -12.26
CA ASP A 121 8.84 -14.45 -12.35
C ASP A 121 9.69 -14.48 -11.07
N HIS A 122 9.03 -14.25 -9.92
CA HIS A 122 9.65 -14.33 -8.61
C HIS A 122 10.77 -13.30 -8.41
N GLY A 123 10.59 -12.07 -8.92
CA GLY A 123 11.53 -10.96 -8.76
C GLY A 123 12.74 -10.98 -9.69
N ARG A 124 12.72 -11.78 -10.76
CA ARG A 124 13.79 -11.76 -11.79
C ARG A 124 13.63 -10.57 -12.72
N SER A 125 12.40 -10.18 -13.02
CA SER A 125 12.06 -8.97 -13.77
C SER A 125 10.82 -8.30 -13.21
N PHE A 126 10.69 -7.00 -13.46
CA PHE A 126 9.57 -6.18 -13.00
C PHE A 126 8.96 -5.40 -14.16
N ARG A 127 7.65 -5.19 -14.08
CA ARG A 127 6.89 -4.42 -15.07
C ARG A 127 6.14 -3.31 -14.36
N LEU A 128 6.19 -2.13 -14.96
CA LEU A 128 5.45 -0.96 -14.51
C LEU A 128 3.98 -1.09 -14.92
N GLY A 129 3.06 -0.88 -13.98
CA GLY A 129 1.63 -0.74 -14.25
C GLY A 129 1.25 0.69 -14.65
N ALA A 130 0.00 0.86 -15.09
CA ALA A 130 -0.51 2.16 -15.47
C ALA A 130 -0.66 3.09 -14.27
N THR A 131 -0.55 4.38 -14.55
CA THR A 131 -0.81 5.45 -13.58
C THR A 131 -2.32 5.59 -13.32
N VAL A 132 -2.71 5.78 -12.06
CA VAL A 132 -4.09 6.12 -11.66
C VAL A 132 -4.45 7.49 -12.21
N THR A 133 -5.63 7.62 -12.82
CA THR A 133 -6.06 8.85 -13.51
C THR A 133 -6.46 9.99 -12.57
N ILE A 134 -6.81 9.69 -11.30
CA ILE A 134 -7.14 10.71 -10.31
C ILE A 134 -5.85 11.33 -9.79
N SER A 135 -5.61 12.60 -10.12
CA SER A 135 -4.46 13.36 -9.65
C SER A 135 -4.48 13.56 -8.13
N GLY A 136 -3.33 13.62 -7.50
CA GLY A 136 -3.18 13.70 -6.06
C GLY A 136 -3.31 12.34 -5.36
N SER A 137 -3.49 11.24 -6.10
CA SER A 137 -3.37 9.90 -5.52
C SER A 137 -1.91 9.65 -5.13
N ASN A 138 -1.71 9.17 -3.88
CA ASN A 138 -0.38 9.08 -3.27
C ASN A 138 -0.19 7.71 -2.60
N GLU A 139 0.25 7.66 -1.36
CA GLU A 139 0.48 6.42 -0.61
C GLU A 139 -0.69 5.45 -0.77
N SER A 140 -0.38 4.24 -1.23
CA SER A 140 -1.38 3.30 -1.68
C SER A 140 -1.10 1.92 -1.14
N THR A 141 -2.14 1.17 -0.89
CA THR A 141 -2.10 -0.24 -0.51
C THR A 141 -2.98 -1.02 -1.48
N ALA A 142 -2.69 -2.30 -1.70
CA ALA A 142 -3.41 -3.10 -2.69
C ALA A 142 -3.78 -4.47 -2.15
N ALA A 143 -4.91 -5.00 -2.63
CA ALA A 143 -5.37 -6.33 -2.26
C ALA A 143 -6.06 -7.03 -3.43
N GLN A 144 -5.90 -8.36 -3.49
CA GLN A 144 -6.64 -9.20 -4.41
C GLN A 144 -8.13 -9.18 -4.06
N LEU A 145 -8.97 -9.01 -5.05
CA LEU A 145 -10.41 -9.22 -4.96
C LEU A 145 -10.78 -10.63 -5.44
N SER A 146 -12.06 -10.99 -5.28
CA SER A 146 -12.59 -12.24 -5.83
C SER A 146 -12.41 -12.28 -7.35
N GLY A 147 -12.00 -13.43 -7.86
CA GLY A 147 -11.57 -13.58 -9.26
C GLY A 147 -10.17 -13.01 -9.49
N ASP A 148 -9.94 -12.53 -10.70
CA ASP A 148 -8.62 -12.01 -11.12
C ASP A 148 -8.45 -10.50 -10.92
N ARG A 149 -9.29 -9.89 -10.07
CA ARG A 149 -9.31 -8.44 -9.86
C ARG A 149 -8.38 -8.00 -8.73
N LEU A 150 -7.95 -6.76 -8.82
CA LEU A 150 -7.16 -6.05 -7.81
C LEU A 150 -7.88 -4.75 -7.41
N MET A 151 -7.87 -4.44 -6.13
CA MET A 151 -8.16 -3.10 -5.61
C MET A 151 -6.88 -2.44 -5.16
N MET A 152 -6.67 -1.20 -5.57
CA MET A 152 -5.72 -0.30 -4.94
C MET A 152 -6.47 0.81 -4.22
N ASN A 153 -6.08 1.11 -2.98
CA ASN A 153 -6.67 2.11 -2.12
C ASN A 153 -5.59 3.16 -1.81
N SER A 154 -5.81 4.39 -2.26
CA SER A 154 -4.82 5.46 -2.22
C SER A 154 -5.25 6.61 -1.33
N ARG A 155 -4.27 7.22 -0.65
CA ARG A 155 -4.40 8.50 0.02
C ARG A 155 -4.71 9.60 -1.00
N ASN A 156 -5.68 10.46 -0.69
CA ASN A 156 -5.90 11.69 -1.44
C ASN A 156 -5.01 12.79 -0.89
N GLN A 157 -3.83 13.00 -1.50
CA GLN A 157 -2.86 14.01 -1.05
C GLN A 157 -3.37 15.43 -1.20
N ARG A 158 -4.34 15.69 -2.07
CA ARG A 158 -4.96 17.00 -2.24
C ARG A 158 -5.77 17.44 -1.03
N GLY A 159 -6.40 16.46 -0.35
CA GLY A 159 -7.22 16.70 0.84
C GLY A 159 -8.48 17.54 0.61
N ASP A 160 -8.85 17.78 -0.63
CA ASP A 160 -10.06 18.48 -1.04
C ASP A 160 -11.32 17.64 -0.83
N ILE A 161 -11.21 16.34 -1.10
CA ILE A 161 -12.23 15.33 -0.80
C ILE A 161 -11.69 14.45 0.33
N LYS A 162 -12.37 14.46 1.48
CA LYS A 162 -11.92 13.75 2.68
C LYS A 162 -12.29 12.27 2.66
N SER A 163 -11.86 11.57 1.61
CA SER A 163 -12.07 10.13 1.45
C SER A 163 -10.95 9.49 0.62
N ARG A 164 -10.82 8.17 0.77
CA ARG A 164 -9.86 7.37 0.02
C ARG A 164 -10.20 7.34 -1.47
N ILE A 165 -9.18 7.25 -2.31
CA ILE A 165 -9.30 6.95 -3.73
C ILE A 165 -9.20 5.44 -3.89
N VAL A 166 -10.19 4.83 -4.56
CA VAL A 166 -10.21 3.39 -4.88
C VAL A 166 -10.04 3.22 -6.38
N SER A 167 -9.11 2.37 -6.79
CA SER A 167 -8.88 1.98 -8.18
C SER A 167 -9.05 0.48 -8.33
N ILE A 168 -9.75 0.04 -9.36
CA ILE A 168 -10.02 -1.38 -9.66
C ILE A 168 -9.33 -1.76 -10.97
N SER A 169 -8.71 -2.92 -10.98
CA SER A 169 -8.07 -3.53 -12.14
C SER A 169 -8.59 -4.94 -12.36
N SER A 170 -8.87 -5.32 -13.61
CA SER A 170 -9.21 -6.68 -14.01
C SER A 170 -8.06 -7.44 -14.66
N ASP A 171 -6.89 -6.84 -14.79
CA ASP A 171 -5.69 -7.41 -15.40
C ASP A 171 -4.50 -7.55 -14.42
N GLY A 172 -4.82 -7.59 -13.12
CA GLY A 172 -3.83 -7.79 -12.05
C GLY A 172 -2.89 -6.60 -11.85
N GLY A 173 -3.39 -5.38 -12.07
CA GLY A 173 -2.68 -4.13 -11.83
C GLY A 173 -1.87 -3.61 -13.02
N ALA A 174 -2.01 -4.20 -14.20
CA ALA A 174 -1.36 -3.65 -15.41
C ALA A 174 -2.06 -2.37 -15.87
N THR A 175 -3.40 -2.33 -15.81
CA THR A 175 -4.22 -1.13 -16.08
C THR A 175 -5.33 -0.95 -15.04
N TRP A 176 -6.02 0.19 -15.06
CA TRP A 176 -7.11 0.53 -14.17
C TRP A 176 -8.42 0.65 -14.94
N ASP A 177 -9.41 -0.17 -14.59
CA ASP A 177 -10.75 -0.14 -15.21
C ASP A 177 -11.53 1.09 -14.76
N THR A 178 -11.39 1.47 -13.48
CA THR A 178 -12.06 2.61 -12.87
C THR A 178 -11.27 3.14 -11.67
N SER A 179 -11.46 4.42 -11.37
CA SER A 179 -10.98 5.06 -10.12
C SER A 179 -12.03 6.05 -9.61
N TYR A 180 -12.25 6.06 -8.30
CA TYR A 180 -13.28 6.91 -7.67
C TYR A 180 -12.94 7.22 -6.21
N PHE A 181 -13.53 8.29 -5.68
CA PHE A 181 -13.52 8.60 -4.25
C PHE A 181 -14.56 7.76 -3.53
N ASN A 182 -14.17 7.06 -2.46
CA ASN A 182 -15.08 6.20 -1.71
C ASN A 182 -15.55 6.88 -0.41
N PRO A 183 -16.79 7.39 -0.34
CA PRO A 183 -17.29 8.13 0.82
C PRO A 183 -17.46 7.26 2.08
N GLN A 184 -17.44 5.93 1.95
CA GLN A 184 -17.47 5.02 3.10
C GLN A 184 -16.13 4.94 3.83
N LEU A 185 -15.05 5.47 3.23
CA LEU A 185 -13.70 5.44 3.74
C LEU A 185 -13.19 6.88 3.96
N PRO A 186 -13.60 7.56 5.05
CA PRO A 186 -13.10 8.89 5.37
C PRO A 186 -11.60 8.87 5.62
N ASP A 187 -10.92 9.95 5.24
CA ASP A 187 -9.46 10.06 5.28
C ASP A 187 -9.00 11.49 5.53
N PRO A 188 -8.15 11.75 6.54
CA PRO A 188 -7.64 13.09 6.85
C PRO A 188 -6.36 13.45 6.05
N VAL A 189 -6.12 12.83 4.89
CA VAL A 189 -4.85 12.87 4.17
C VAL A 189 -3.79 12.01 4.88
N ASN A 190 -4.08 10.72 5.00
CA ASN A 190 -3.22 9.77 5.70
C ASN A 190 -3.03 8.46 4.92
N GLU A 191 -2.03 7.69 5.30
CA GLU A 191 -1.86 6.32 4.84
C GLU A 191 -2.99 5.43 5.40
N GLY A 192 -3.21 4.25 4.82
CA GLY A 192 -4.12 3.23 5.31
C GLY A 192 -3.78 1.87 4.70
N SER A 193 -4.07 0.81 5.41
CA SER A 193 -3.70 -0.55 5.05
C SER A 193 -4.91 -1.38 4.60
N LEU A 194 -4.77 -2.07 3.47
CA LEU A 194 -5.79 -2.95 2.87
C LEU A 194 -5.24 -4.36 2.75
N LEU A 195 -5.92 -5.33 3.35
CA LEU A 195 -5.52 -6.73 3.34
C LEU A 195 -6.64 -7.62 2.81
N ALA A 196 -6.32 -8.53 1.88
CA ALA A 196 -7.21 -9.59 1.43
C ALA A 196 -7.08 -10.82 2.33
N ILE A 197 -8.21 -11.38 2.72
CA ILE A 197 -8.32 -12.59 3.53
C ILE A 197 -9.06 -13.64 2.69
N PRO A 198 -8.35 -14.68 2.21
CA PRO A 198 -8.96 -15.69 1.37
C PRO A 198 -10.10 -16.45 2.07
N LYS A 199 -11.21 -16.63 1.38
CA LYS A 199 -12.38 -17.42 1.78
C LYS A 199 -12.57 -18.60 0.85
N LYS A 200 -13.52 -19.47 1.18
CA LYS A 200 -13.86 -20.61 0.31
C LYS A 200 -14.38 -20.14 -1.06
N LYS A 201 -14.13 -20.96 -2.08
CA LYS A 201 -14.63 -20.79 -3.45
C LYS A 201 -14.13 -19.50 -4.15
N GLY A 202 -12.86 -19.14 -3.93
CA GLY A 202 -12.25 -17.99 -4.60
C GLY A 202 -12.81 -16.63 -4.18
N LYS A 203 -13.51 -16.55 -3.06
CA LYS A 203 -13.97 -15.28 -2.51
C LYS A 203 -12.90 -14.66 -1.62
N MET A 204 -12.85 -13.34 -1.62
CA MET A 204 -12.02 -12.57 -0.71
C MET A 204 -12.88 -11.77 0.28
N MET A 205 -12.45 -11.74 1.51
CA MET A 205 -12.87 -10.74 2.48
C MET A 205 -11.77 -9.70 2.58
N LEU A 206 -12.13 -8.44 2.62
CA LEU A 206 -11.17 -7.35 2.79
C LEU A 206 -11.21 -6.82 4.22
N ALA A 207 -10.05 -6.55 4.78
CA ALA A 207 -9.87 -5.74 5.98
C ALA A 207 -9.19 -4.43 5.58
N PHE A 208 -9.66 -3.30 6.12
CA PHE A 208 -9.06 -1.99 5.90
C PHE A 208 -8.92 -1.25 7.22
N SER A 209 -7.74 -0.72 7.49
CA SER A 209 -7.47 0.15 8.64
C SER A 209 -6.96 1.51 8.19
N ASN A 210 -7.46 2.56 8.81
CA ASN A 210 -6.97 3.92 8.64
C ASN A 210 -7.43 4.82 9.80
N ALA A 211 -6.81 6.00 9.91
CA ALA A 211 -7.36 7.11 10.69
C ALA A 211 -8.68 7.56 10.04
N ALA A 212 -9.81 7.15 10.59
CA ALA A 212 -11.13 7.33 9.99
C ALA A 212 -11.77 8.66 10.41
N ASP A 213 -11.04 9.72 10.21
CA ASP A 213 -11.43 11.09 10.51
C ASP A 213 -11.35 11.94 9.24
N THR A 214 -11.91 13.12 9.23
CA THR A 214 -11.82 14.06 8.10
C THR A 214 -10.98 15.29 8.40
N ALA A 215 -10.59 15.47 9.67
CA ALA A 215 -9.86 16.65 10.13
C ALA A 215 -8.41 16.31 10.53
N GLN A 216 -8.22 15.24 11.32
CA GLN A 216 -6.93 14.91 11.94
C GLN A 216 -6.64 13.40 11.90
N ARG A 217 -5.43 13.00 12.18
CA ARG A 217 -5.00 11.59 12.26
C ARG A 217 -5.47 10.97 13.56
N ASN A 218 -6.75 10.62 13.59
CA ASN A 218 -7.46 10.11 14.76
C ASN A 218 -8.46 9.02 14.35
N HIS A 219 -9.08 8.38 15.33
CA HIS A 219 -10.12 7.36 15.13
C HIS A 219 -9.62 6.18 14.26
N LEU A 220 -8.45 5.57 14.61
CA LEU A 220 -8.02 4.35 13.93
C LEU A 220 -9.14 3.33 13.94
N THR A 221 -9.65 3.02 12.78
CA THR A 221 -10.83 2.18 12.60
C THR A 221 -10.51 1.01 11.67
N LEU A 222 -10.83 -0.19 12.12
CA LEU A 222 -10.83 -1.39 11.28
C LEU A 222 -12.22 -1.58 10.66
N ARG A 223 -12.27 -1.79 9.35
CA ARG A 223 -13.48 -2.10 8.59
C ARG A 223 -13.32 -3.40 7.82
N ILE A 224 -14.42 -4.12 7.65
CA ILE A 224 -14.47 -5.37 6.91
C ILE A 224 -15.44 -5.24 5.73
N SER A 225 -15.06 -5.84 4.60
CA SER A 225 -15.93 -6.02 3.45
C SER A 225 -15.92 -7.48 2.99
N ASP A 226 -17.08 -8.06 2.75
CA ASP A 226 -17.28 -9.42 2.22
C ASP A 226 -17.86 -9.42 0.80
N ASN A 227 -17.83 -8.27 0.15
CA ASN A 227 -18.35 -8.07 -1.21
C ASN A 227 -17.39 -7.24 -2.08
N ASP A 228 -16.07 -7.54 -2.00
CA ASP A 228 -15.02 -6.91 -2.79
C ASP A 228 -14.95 -5.37 -2.65
N GLY A 229 -15.22 -4.86 -1.44
CA GLY A 229 -15.13 -3.43 -1.15
C GLY A 229 -16.32 -2.58 -1.64
N GLN A 230 -17.39 -3.21 -2.13
CA GLN A 230 -18.60 -2.48 -2.52
C GLN A 230 -19.32 -1.87 -1.31
N SER A 231 -19.24 -2.53 -0.17
CA SER A 231 -19.68 -1.98 1.11
C SER A 231 -18.72 -2.38 2.23
N TRP A 232 -18.57 -1.47 3.19
CA TRP A 232 -17.73 -1.65 4.36
C TRP A 232 -18.60 -1.70 5.62
N LYS A 233 -18.47 -2.79 6.37
CA LYS A 233 -19.25 -3.09 7.55
C LYS A 233 -18.36 -3.23 8.78
N ASN A 234 -18.97 -3.46 9.94
CA ASN A 234 -18.29 -3.78 11.19
C ASN A 234 -17.15 -2.81 11.50
N ALA A 235 -17.43 -1.50 11.36
CA ALA A 235 -16.47 -0.48 11.73
C ALA A 235 -16.17 -0.59 13.23
N LYS A 236 -14.95 -1.05 13.57
CA LYS A 236 -14.47 -1.17 14.93
C LYS A 236 -13.47 -0.07 15.19
N LEU A 237 -13.76 0.82 16.13
CA LEU A 237 -12.79 1.77 16.64
C LEU A 237 -11.70 1.01 17.40
N ILE A 238 -10.46 1.19 16.98
CA ILE A 238 -9.27 0.57 17.58
C ILE A 238 -8.64 1.51 18.58
N TYR A 239 -8.43 2.76 18.17
CA TYR A 239 -7.80 3.77 19.02
C TYR A 239 -8.26 5.19 18.66
N ALA A 240 -8.43 6.04 19.66
CA ALA A 240 -8.73 7.46 19.49
C ALA A 240 -8.37 8.24 20.77
N GLY A 241 -8.24 9.55 20.62
CA GLY A 241 -8.10 10.48 21.72
C GLY A 241 -8.94 11.75 21.51
N ALA A 242 -8.93 12.64 22.50
CA ALA A 242 -9.84 13.80 22.56
C ALA A 242 -9.17 15.15 22.29
N ASP A 243 -7.84 15.26 22.37
CA ASP A 243 -7.14 16.53 22.12
C ASP A 243 -7.03 16.78 20.61
N PRO A 244 -7.59 17.88 20.08
CA PRO A 244 -7.55 18.18 18.66
C PRO A 244 -6.13 18.56 18.13
N ASN A 245 -5.16 18.71 19.02
CA ASN A 245 -3.78 19.04 18.65
C ASN A 245 -2.86 17.82 18.57
N ILE A 246 -3.36 16.61 18.84
CA ILE A 246 -2.58 15.39 18.89
C ILE A 246 -3.01 14.44 17.75
N ASP A 247 -2.06 13.98 16.95
CA ASP A 247 -2.23 12.87 16.02
C ASP A 247 -2.24 11.54 16.80
N TYR A 248 -3.43 11.06 17.15
CA TYR A 248 -3.58 9.87 18.01
C TYR A 248 -3.26 8.56 17.27
N ALA A 249 -3.57 8.47 15.99
CA ALA A 249 -3.29 7.29 15.20
C ALA A 249 -3.00 7.69 13.75
N ALA A 250 -1.75 7.57 13.33
CA ALA A 250 -1.32 7.92 11.99
C ALA A 250 -1.30 6.71 11.06
N TYR A 251 -0.14 6.22 10.65
CA TYR A 251 -0.02 5.10 9.74
C TYR A 251 -0.33 3.78 10.43
N SER A 252 -0.88 2.85 9.67
CA SER A 252 -1.18 1.50 10.16
C SER A 252 -0.87 0.45 9.11
N ASP A 253 -0.53 -0.76 9.56
CA ASP A 253 -0.37 -1.91 8.67
C ASP A 253 -1.03 -3.16 9.25
N LEU A 254 -1.59 -3.98 8.34
CA LEU A 254 -2.37 -5.17 8.65
C LEU A 254 -1.62 -6.45 8.27
N VAL A 255 -1.75 -7.47 9.11
CA VAL A 255 -1.23 -8.80 8.82
C VAL A 255 -2.20 -9.88 9.30
N LEU A 256 -2.41 -10.91 8.48
CA LEU A 256 -3.22 -12.07 8.87
C LEU A 256 -2.39 -13.04 9.73
N LEU A 257 -2.84 -13.27 10.96
CA LEU A 257 -2.24 -14.19 11.92
C LEU A 257 -3.07 -15.50 12.00
N GLY A 258 -2.86 -16.39 11.04
CA GLY A 258 -3.64 -17.63 10.95
C GLY A 258 -5.05 -17.40 10.35
N LYS A 259 -6.05 -18.18 10.78
CA LYS A 259 -7.34 -18.20 10.09
C LYS A 259 -8.29 -17.04 10.44
N ASN A 260 -8.22 -16.53 11.65
CA ASN A 260 -9.22 -15.56 12.17
C ASN A 260 -8.62 -14.51 13.11
N LYS A 261 -7.33 -14.30 13.07
CA LYS A 261 -6.67 -13.24 13.84
C LYS A 261 -5.98 -12.28 12.90
N LEU A 262 -6.16 -11.00 13.16
CA LEU A 262 -5.59 -9.89 12.42
C LEU A 262 -4.64 -9.13 13.33
N GLY A 263 -3.38 -9.01 12.95
CA GLY A 263 -2.42 -8.10 13.58
C GLY A 263 -2.59 -6.71 13.00
N ILE A 264 -2.54 -5.69 13.83
CA ILE A 264 -2.58 -4.28 13.45
C ILE A 264 -1.37 -3.60 14.09
N LEU A 265 -0.46 -3.12 13.26
CA LEU A 265 0.64 -2.25 13.65
C LEU A 265 0.24 -0.81 13.37
N PHE A 266 0.47 0.13 14.28
CA PHE A 266 0.15 1.53 14.03
C PHE A 266 1.01 2.50 14.83
N GLU A 267 1.18 3.69 14.28
CA GLU A 267 1.80 4.84 14.94
C GLU A 267 0.81 5.49 15.89
N LYS A 268 1.26 5.82 17.11
CA LYS A 268 0.41 6.25 18.22
C LYS A 268 0.95 7.51 18.88
N ASP A 269 0.03 8.39 19.29
CA ASP A 269 0.25 9.57 20.13
C ASP A 269 1.43 10.44 19.66
N ASP A 270 1.23 11.22 18.58
CA ASP A 270 2.24 12.05 17.93
C ASP A 270 3.54 11.29 17.60
N TYR A 271 3.38 10.05 17.10
CA TYR A 271 4.50 9.18 16.71
C TYR A 271 5.43 8.80 17.88
N SER A 272 4.98 8.98 19.12
CA SER A 272 5.77 8.64 20.32
C SER A 272 6.00 7.13 20.48
N SER A 273 5.15 6.32 19.87
CA SER A 273 5.26 4.87 19.92
C SER A 273 4.68 4.20 18.67
N ILE A 274 5.15 2.98 18.37
CA ILE A 274 4.56 2.05 17.42
C ILE A 274 3.98 0.89 18.22
N VAL A 275 2.70 0.62 18.02
CA VAL A 275 1.95 -0.38 18.81
C VAL A 275 1.48 -1.50 17.91
N PHE A 276 1.61 -2.74 18.38
CA PHE A 276 1.06 -3.92 17.72
C PHE A 276 -0.04 -4.53 18.58
N ILE A 277 -1.21 -4.74 18.00
CA ILE A 277 -2.34 -5.39 18.66
C ILE A 277 -2.85 -6.56 17.81
N VAL A 278 -3.62 -7.44 18.43
CA VAL A 278 -4.24 -8.58 17.75
C VAL A 278 -5.76 -8.52 17.93
N GLU A 279 -6.46 -8.54 16.80
CA GLU A 279 -7.92 -8.56 16.74
C GLU A 279 -8.43 -9.92 16.25
N THR A 280 -9.57 -10.37 16.78
CA THR A 280 -10.24 -11.58 16.31
C THR A 280 -11.33 -11.22 15.31
N LEU A 281 -11.30 -11.88 14.15
CA LEU A 281 -12.33 -11.77 13.12
C LEU A 281 -13.49 -12.74 13.49
N HIS A 282 -14.70 -12.22 13.55
CA HIS A 282 -15.93 -12.96 13.88
C HIS A 282 -16.80 -13.22 12.65
#